data_3257edbeb451637d22dcc8d124f62c2f
#
_entry.id   3257edbeb451637d22dcc8d124f62c2f
#
_cell.length_a   1.000
_cell.length_b   1.000
_cell.length_c   1.000
_cell.angle_alpha   90.00
_cell.angle_beta   90.00
_cell.angle_gamma   90.00
#
_symmetry.space_group_name_H-M   'P 1'
#
loop_
_entity.id
_entity.type
_entity.pdbx_description
1 polymer ?
#
loop_
_entity_poly.entity_id
_entity_poly.type
_entity_poly.pdbx_seq_one_letter_code
_entity_poly.pdbx_strand_id
1 'polypeptide(L)'
;ITPGLIDCHTHLIYAGNRANEFELRLTGTSYADIAAAGGGIQSTVQATRNESENVLFDAARQRLQRMINQGITTIEIKSGYGLNTSTELKILRVAQRLERELPVSVHKTFLGAHALPPEYSGQPDNYIDHVCQHMLPEIASESLIDSVDAFCETIAFSPDQTRQVFAAASDLGLPVRLHADQLSDSGGASLAAEFSALSADHLEYTSAAGAEALATGGTVAVLLPGAFYYLGETTRPPVKAFRKCGVDIAVATDMNPGSSPMESILLALNMACILFALTPEEALRGVTAAAALALGVLHDRGTLEPTKRADFALWNATEPAELCYPIGAPQPVCVVKSGQIAAGDLG
;
A
#
# COMPACT_ATOMS: atom_id res chain seq x y z
N ILE A 1 17.15 14.51 -12.62
CA ILE A 1 15.78 14.83 -12.16
C ILE A 1 14.86 13.65 -12.44
N THR A 2 13.96 13.34 -11.52
CA THR A 2 12.87 12.37 -11.69
C THR A 2 11.54 13.06 -11.43
N PRO A 3 10.40 12.48 -11.90
CA PRO A 3 9.11 12.81 -11.28
C PRO A 3 9.20 12.62 -9.77
N GLY A 4 8.37 13.30 -9.00
CA GLY A 4 8.24 13.04 -7.58
C GLY A 4 7.85 11.59 -7.35
N LEU A 5 8.51 10.94 -6.41
CA LEU A 5 8.27 9.51 -6.13
C LEU A 5 6.87 9.33 -5.52
N ILE A 6 6.27 8.18 -5.83
CA ILE A 6 4.94 7.79 -5.39
C ILE A 6 5.04 6.46 -4.66
N ASP A 7 4.61 6.42 -3.41
CA ASP A 7 4.41 5.18 -2.69
C ASP A 7 2.92 4.81 -2.73
N CYS A 8 2.59 3.85 -3.57
CA CYS A 8 1.20 3.52 -3.88
C CYS A 8 0.57 2.45 -2.99
N HIS A 9 1.24 2.04 -1.90
CA HIS A 9 0.70 1.07 -0.95
C HIS A 9 1.34 1.24 0.43
N THR A 10 0.59 1.81 1.38
CA THR A 10 1.03 1.91 2.79
C THR A 10 -0.12 1.76 3.78
N HIS A 11 0.22 1.29 5.00
CA HIS A 11 -0.62 1.30 6.19
C HIS A 11 0.00 2.23 7.24
N LEU A 12 0.35 3.43 6.86
CA LEU A 12 1.19 4.37 7.61
C LEU A 12 0.63 4.76 8.99
N ILE A 13 -0.72 4.74 9.15
CA ILE A 13 -1.40 5.22 10.35
C ILE A 13 -1.75 4.06 11.26
N TYR A 14 -0.95 3.90 12.31
CA TYR A 14 -1.16 2.90 13.36
C TYR A 14 -0.51 3.34 14.66
N ALA A 15 -0.94 2.74 15.78
CA ALA A 15 -0.31 2.87 17.08
C ALA A 15 0.43 1.59 17.50
N GLY A 16 1.32 1.74 18.48
CA GLY A 16 2.17 0.65 18.96
C GLY A 16 3.31 0.30 17.99
N ASN A 17 3.94 -0.83 18.26
CA ASN A 17 4.92 -1.46 17.37
C ASN A 17 4.91 -2.97 17.62
N ARG A 18 5.59 -3.72 16.75
CA ARG A 18 5.63 -5.18 16.83
C ARG A 18 7.05 -5.72 17.00
N ALA A 19 7.93 -4.93 17.65
CA ALA A 19 9.33 -5.32 17.88
C ALA A 19 9.45 -6.59 18.75
N ASN A 20 8.60 -6.72 19.78
CA ASN A 20 8.57 -7.94 20.61
C ASN A 20 8.17 -9.18 19.80
N GLU A 21 7.21 -9.05 18.87
CA GLU A 21 6.81 -10.18 18.01
C GLU A 21 7.93 -10.53 17.02
N PHE A 22 8.67 -9.55 16.53
CA PHE A 22 9.86 -9.76 15.71
C PHE A 22 10.90 -10.60 16.48
N GLU A 23 11.20 -10.26 17.73
CA GLU A 23 12.11 -11.03 18.59
C GLU A 23 11.60 -12.45 18.84
N LEU A 24 10.32 -12.61 19.17
CA LEU A 24 9.70 -13.92 19.40
C LEU A 24 9.80 -14.84 18.15
N ARG A 25 9.57 -14.31 16.96
CA ARG A 25 9.73 -15.07 15.70
C ARG A 25 11.17 -15.54 15.51
N LEU A 26 12.16 -14.67 15.76
CA LEU A 26 13.57 -14.99 15.63
C LEU A 26 14.04 -16.04 16.66
N THR A 27 13.38 -16.10 17.81
CA THR A 27 13.64 -17.11 18.86
C THR A 27 12.82 -18.40 18.68
N GLY A 28 12.06 -18.53 17.58
CA GLY A 28 11.39 -19.77 17.18
C GLY A 28 9.93 -19.88 17.62
N THR A 29 9.34 -18.83 18.19
CA THR A 29 7.90 -18.83 18.52
C THR A 29 7.08 -18.84 17.24
N SER A 30 6.11 -19.75 17.12
CA SER A 30 5.28 -19.85 15.93
C SER A 30 4.33 -18.66 15.78
N TYR A 31 3.94 -18.37 14.54
CA TYR A 31 2.92 -17.34 14.27
C TYR A 31 1.60 -17.63 15.00
N ALA A 32 1.21 -18.92 15.09
CA ALA A 32 0.00 -19.35 15.77
C ALA A 32 0.07 -19.05 17.28
N ASP A 33 1.22 -19.30 17.93
CA ASP A 33 1.41 -19.01 19.36
C ASP A 33 1.38 -17.50 19.62
N ILE A 34 1.99 -16.69 18.75
CA ILE A 34 1.95 -15.23 18.83
C ILE A 34 0.51 -14.74 18.71
N ALA A 35 -0.24 -15.24 17.72
CA ALA A 35 -1.64 -14.87 17.54
C ALA A 35 -2.52 -15.28 18.73
N ALA A 36 -2.32 -16.51 19.26
CA ALA A 36 -3.05 -17.01 20.43
C ALA A 36 -2.77 -16.17 21.70
N ALA A 37 -1.59 -15.58 21.80
CA ALA A 37 -1.22 -14.64 22.87
C ALA A 37 -1.76 -13.21 22.65
N GLY A 38 -2.61 -12.97 21.66
CA GLY A 38 -3.18 -11.65 21.34
C GLY A 38 -2.26 -10.76 20.50
N GLY A 39 -1.22 -11.32 19.89
CA GLY A 39 -0.34 -10.66 18.95
C GLY A 39 -0.93 -10.58 17.52
N GLY A 40 -0.08 -10.31 16.56
CA GLY A 40 -0.49 -10.18 15.16
C GLY A 40 -1.21 -8.86 14.90
N ILE A 41 -2.04 -8.85 13.87
CA ILE A 41 -2.80 -7.66 13.47
C ILE A 41 -3.71 -7.16 14.60
N GLN A 42 -4.20 -8.06 15.46
CA GLN A 42 -5.11 -7.71 16.53
C GLN A 42 -4.45 -6.80 17.58
N SER A 43 -3.16 -6.97 17.86
CA SER A 43 -2.43 -6.07 18.77
C SER A 43 -2.35 -4.65 18.21
N THR A 44 -2.11 -4.51 16.90
CA THR A 44 -2.11 -3.21 16.22
C THR A 44 -3.49 -2.58 16.20
N VAL A 45 -4.54 -3.36 15.91
CA VAL A 45 -5.95 -2.91 15.94
C VAL A 45 -6.31 -2.37 17.32
N GLN A 46 -6.01 -3.13 18.38
CA GLN A 46 -6.31 -2.70 19.75
C GLN A 46 -5.57 -1.42 20.13
N ALA A 47 -4.27 -1.34 19.83
CA ALA A 47 -3.48 -0.14 20.09
C ALA A 47 -4.05 1.07 19.32
N THR A 48 -4.39 0.92 18.03
CA THR A 48 -4.91 2.00 17.21
C THR A 48 -6.32 2.45 17.63
N ARG A 49 -7.17 1.51 18.04
CA ARG A 49 -8.50 1.83 18.60
C ARG A 49 -8.40 2.68 19.86
N ASN A 50 -7.45 2.39 20.73
CA ASN A 50 -7.27 3.02 22.02
C ASN A 50 -6.62 4.42 21.94
N GLU A 51 -5.90 4.71 20.88
CA GLU A 51 -5.21 5.99 20.77
C GLU A 51 -6.10 7.13 20.25
N SER A 52 -5.74 8.34 20.67
CA SER A 52 -6.37 9.55 20.17
C SER A 52 -5.93 9.87 18.73
N GLU A 53 -6.76 10.63 18.01
CA GLU A 53 -6.43 11.13 16.67
C GLU A 53 -5.11 11.93 16.64
N ASN A 54 -4.83 12.73 17.67
CA ASN A 54 -3.59 13.51 17.75
C ASN A 54 -2.35 12.62 17.90
N VAL A 55 -2.39 11.57 18.71
CA VAL A 55 -1.28 10.63 18.87
C VAL A 55 -1.02 9.87 17.57
N LEU A 56 -2.08 9.40 16.89
CA LEU A 56 -1.96 8.77 15.58
C LEU A 56 -1.37 9.72 14.53
N PHE A 57 -1.82 10.97 14.51
CA PHE A 57 -1.30 11.99 13.61
C PHE A 57 0.18 12.27 13.86
N ASP A 58 0.60 12.51 15.10
CA ASP A 58 2.00 12.84 15.41
C ASP A 58 2.96 11.70 15.06
N ALA A 59 2.56 10.44 15.31
CA ALA A 59 3.33 9.28 14.95
C ALA A 59 3.42 9.10 13.42
N ALA A 60 2.29 9.23 12.72
CA ALA A 60 2.24 9.12 11.26
C ALA A 60 2.99 10.27 10.57
N ARG A 61 2.90 11.50 11.11
CA ARG A 61 3.63 12.67 10.61
C ARG A 61 5.14 12.45 10.62
N GLN A 62 5.67 11.86 11.70
CA GLN A 62 7.10 11.57 11.80
C GLN A 62 7.56 10.55 10.74
N ARG A 63 6.77 9.48 10.50
CA ARG A 63 7.05 8.48 9.45
C ARG A 63 7.00 9.14 8.08
N LEU A 64 5.93 9.87 7.79
CA LEU A 64 5.71 10.52 6.50
C LEU A 64 6.78 11.58 6.18
N GLN A 65 7.23 12.35 7.18
CA GLN A 65 8.30 13.32 6.98
C GLN A 65 9.62 12.65 6.54
N ARG A 66 9.96 11.48 7.12
CA ARG A 66 11.14 10.72 6.69
C ARG A 66 10.99 10.19 5.25
N MET A 67 9.78 9.83 4.85
CA MET A 67 9.48 9.39 3.48
C MET A 67 9.51 10.55 2.47
N ILE A 68 8.96 11.72 2.83
CA ILE A 68 9.03 12.95 2.00
C ILE A 68 10.50 13.34 1.75
N ASN A 69 11.34 13.25 2.77
CA ASN A 69 12.77 13.55 2.65
C ASN A 69 13.51 12.61 1.67
N GLN A 70 12.92 11.48 1.29
CA GLN A 70 13.45 10.54 0.31
C GLN A 70 12.87 10.73 -1.10
N GLY A 71 12.12 11.79 -1.34
CA GLY A 71 11.60 12.11 -2.68
C GLY A 71 10.11 11.83 -2.89
N ILE A 72 9.41 11.33 -1.88
CA ILE A 72 7.97 11.05 -2.00
C ILE A 72 7.18 12.37 -2.03
N THR A 73 6.37 12.53 -3.06
CA THR A 73 5.45 13.65 -3.25
C THR A 73 3.98 13.23 -3.25
N THR A 74 3.74 11.93 -3.40
CA THR A 74 2.40 11.32 -3.32
C THR A 74 2.51 10.00 -2.59
N ILE A 75 1.56 9.75 -1.69
CA ILE A 75 1.49 8.51 -0.92
C ILE A 75 0.05 8.01 -0.85
N GLU A 76 -0.13 6.70 -0.92
CA GLU A 76 -1.39 6.07 -0.57
C GLU A 76 -1.36 5.67 0.91
N ILE A 77 -2.44 5.94 1.61
CA ILE A 77 -2.63 5.54 3.02
C ILE A 77 -3.93 4.78 3.15
N LYS A 78 -3.82 3.52 3.50
CA LYS A 78 -4.95 2.65 3.81
C LYS A 78 -5.38 2.82 5.27
N SER A 79 -6.67 2.77 5.53
CA SER A 79 -7.20 2.44 6.85
C SER A 79 -7.01 0.92 7.13
N GLY A 80 -7.84 0.29 7.97
CA GLY A 80 -7.79 -1.17 8.16
C GLY A 80 -7.16 -1.63 9.48
N TYR A 81 -6.79 -0.69 10.35
CA TYR A 81 -6.44 -1.00 11.74
C TYR A 81 -7.50 -0.55 12.74
N GLY A 82 -8.68 -0.17 12.27
CA GLY A 82 -9.85 0.10 13.09
C GLY A 82 -10.78 -1.10 13.17
N LEU A 83 -11.14 -1.64 12.02
CA LEU A 83 -12.11 -2.72 11.83
C LEU A 83 -13.47 -2.42 12.48
N ASN A 84 -13.77 -1.14 12.67
CA ASN A 84 -15.06 -0.58 13.03
C ASN A 84 -15.18 0.85 12.49
N THR A 85 -16.39 1.31 12.24
CA THR A 85 -16.64 2.59 11.56
C THR A 85 -15.92 3.77 12.22
N SER A 86 -16.01 3.90 13.53
CA SER A 86 -15.48 5.06 14.25
C SER A 86 -13.96 5.18 14.16
N THR A 87 -13.24 4.04 14.22
CA THR A 87 -11.78 4.03 14.15
C THR A 87 -11.28 4.12 12.70
N GLU A 88 -11.98 3.50 11.74
CA GLU A 88 -11.67 3.68 10.31
C GLU A 88 -11.81 5.15 9.91
N LEU A 89 -12.89 5.83 10.31
CA LEU A 89 -13.05 7.27 10.12
C LEU A 89 -11.94 8.08 10.80
N LYS A 90 -11.56 7.71 12.03
CA LYS A 90 -10.45 8.35 12.74
C LYS A 90 -9.14 8.27 11.93
N ILE A 91 -8.79 7.10 11.39
CA ILE A 91 -7.60 6.90 10.57
C ILE A 91 -7.68 7.76 9.29
N LEU A 92 -8.80 7.75 8.59
CA LEU A 92 -9.00 8.51 7.35
C LEU A 92 -8.95 10.03 7.59
N ARG A 93 -9.47 10.52 8.72
CA ARG A 93 -9.32 11.93 9.14
C ARG A 93 -7.87 12.31 9.43
N VAL A 94 -7.10 11.40 10.04
CA VAL A 94 -5.66 11.59 10.21
C VAL A 94 -4.96 11.65 8.85
N ALA A 95 -5.30 10.78 7.90
CA ALA A 95 -4.74 10.81 6.54
C ALA A 95 -5.05 12.15 5.83
N GLN A 96 -6.28 12.65 5.92
CA GLN A 96 -6.67 13.95 5.38
C GLN A 96 -5.91 15.10 6.07
N ARG A 97 -5.70 15.01 7.38
CA ARG A 97 -4.93 16.00 8.13
C ARG A 97 -3.46 16.02 7.72
N LEU A 98 -2.85 14.87 7.47
CA LEU A 98 -1.47 14.76 6.95
C LEU A 98 -1.33 15.46 5.60
N GLU A 99 -2.27 15.25 4.66
CA GLU A 99 -2.28 15.94 3.37
C GLU A 99 -2.38 17.46 3.50
N ARG A 100 -3.18 17.94 4.45
CA ARG A 100 -3.37 19.37 4.67
C ARG A 100 -2.15 20.05 5.31
N GLU A 101 -1.43 19.34 6.20
CA GLU A 101 -0.36 19.91 7.02
C GLU A 101 1.06 19.62 6.48
N LEU A 102 1.22 18.69 5.54
CA LEU A 102 2.50 18.31 4.95
C LEU A 102 2.52 18.53 3.42
N PRO A 103 3.69 18.79 2.83
CA PRO A 103 3.83 19.01 1.39
C PRO A 103 3.78 17.67 0.61
N VAL A 104 2.67 16.98 0.67
CA VAL A 104 2.45 15.66 0.03
C VAL A 104 0.99 15.53 -0.40
N SER A 105 0.73 14.80 -1.47
CA SER A 105 -0.64 14.36 -1.79
C SER A 105 -0.90 13.00 -1.15
N VAL A 106 -2.07 12.81 -0.56
CA VAL A 106 -2.48 11.55 0.06
C VAL A 106 -3.67 10.96 -0.69
N HIS A 107 -3.50 9.76 -1.23
CA HIS A 107 -4.60 8.92 -1.71
C HIS A 107 -5.11 8.07 -0.55
N LYS A 108 -6.36 8.24 -0.18
CA LYS A 108 -6.97 7.62 1.00
C LYS A 108 -7.77 6.39 0.60
N THR A 109 -7.39 5.22 1.12
CA THR A 109 -8.02 3.95 0.79
C THR A 109 -8.73 3.37 2.02
N PHE A 110 -10.03 3.09 1.89
CA PHE A 110 -10.75 2.34 2.91
C PHE A 110 -10.44 0.85 2.82
N LEU A 111 -9.97 0.27 3.92
CA LEU A 111 -9.64 -1.16 4.03
C LEU A 111 -10.33 -1.79 5.25
N GLY A 112 -11.67 -1.65 5.35
CA GLY A 112 -12.44 -2.31 6.41
C GLY A 112 -12.36 -3.83 6.34
N ALA A 113 -12.26 -4.39 5.15
CA ALA A 113 -12.07 -5.82 4.93
C ALA A 113 -10.59 -6.25 4.97
N HIS A 114 -9.85 -5.87 6.02
CA HIS A 114 -8.45 -6.22 6.22
C HIS A 114 -8.27 -7.51 7.04
N ALA A 115 -9.02 -7.64 8.12
CA ALA A 115 -9.04 -8.82 8.97
C ALA A 115 -10.38 -8.94 9.70
N LEU A 116 -10.68 -10.13 10.21
CA LEU A 116 -11.89 -10.34 11.01
C LEU A 116 -11.65 -9.79 12.44
N PRO A 117 -12.43 -8.79 12.90
CA PRO A 117 -12.28 -8.28 14.25
C PRO A 117 -12.83 -9.27 15.30
N PRO A 118 -12.33 -9.23 16.55
CA PRO A 118 -12.70 -10.19 17.58
C PRO A 118 -14.21 -10.27 17.86
N GLU A 119 -14.92 -9.15 17.76
CA GLU A 119 -16.38 -9.07 17.96
C GLU A 119 -17.20 -9.85 16.92
N TYR A 120 -16.59 -10.19 15.78
CA TYR A 120 -17.18 -11.03 14.73
C TYR A 120 -16.51 -12.40 14.62
N SER A 121 -15.77 -12.85 15.66
CA SER A 121 -15.07 -14.14 15.63
C SER A 121 -16.00 -15.28 15.20
N GLY A 122 -15.59 -16.03 14.15
CA GLY A 122 -16.40 -17.11 13.57
C GLY A 122 -17.57 -16.66 12.70
N GLN A 123 -17.71 -15.37 12.42
CA GLN A 123 -18.85 -14.80 11.67
C GLN A 123 -18.35 -13.86 10.54
N PRO A 124 -17.49 -14.34 9.62
CA PRO A 124 -16.92 -13.48 8.58
C PRO A 124 -17.99 -12.90 7.63
N ASP A 125 -19.02 -13.65 7.29
CA ASP A 125 -20.10 -13.16 6.41
C ASP A 125 -20.87 -12.02 7.07
N ASN A 126 -21.20 -12.12 8.35
CA ASN A 126 -21.88 -11.06 9.08
C ASN A 126 -21.01 -9.78 9.17
N TYR A 127 -19.69 -9.95 9.27
CA TYR A 127 -18.78 -8.80 9.24
C TYR A 127 -18.74 -8.15 7.86
N ILE A 128 -18.65 -8.92 6.78
CA ILE A 128 -18.67 -8.37 5.42
C ILE A 128 -20.01 -7.69 5.12
N ASP A 129 -21.13 -8.27 5.54
CA ASP A 129 -22.43 -7.61 5.46
C ASP A 129 -22.42 -6.26 6.19
N HIS A 130 -21.82 -6.19 7.39
CA HIS A 130 -21.69 -4.94 8.14
C HIS A 130 -20.78 -3.93 7.42
N VAL A 131 -19.64 -4.38 6.85
CA VAL A 131 -18.76 -3.53 6.04
C VAL A 131 -19.53 -2.94 4.85
N CYS A 132 -20.25 -3.77 4.10
CA CYS A 132 -20.96 -3.35 2.88
C CYS A 132 -22.18 -2.47 3.14
N GLN A 133 -22.99 -2.81 4.18
CA GLN A 133 -24.28 -2.17 4.40
C GLN A 133 -24.21 -0.96 5.35
N HIS A 134 -23.15 -0.85 6.17
CA HIS A 134 -23.05 0.18 7.19
C HIS A 134 -21.74 0.96 7.12
N MET A 135 -20.58 0.28 7.25
CA MET A 135 -19.30 0.98 7.35
C MET A 135 -18.95 1.76 6.08
N LEU A 136 -18.95 1.10 4.93
CA LEU A 136 -18.57 1.72 3.66
C LEU A 136 -19.49 2.86 3.25
N PRO A 137 -20.85 2.74 3.30
CA PRO A 137 -21.74 3.86 3.00
C PRO A 137 -21.55 5.07 3.93
N GLU A 138 -21.37 4.84 5.24
CA GLU A 138 -21.13 5.92 6.20
C GLU A 138 -19.82 6.65 5.91
N ILE A 139 -18.74 5.90 5.69
CA ILE A 139 -17.41 6.46 5.39
C ILE A 139 -17.40 7.19 4.04
N ALA A 140 -18.06 6.66 3.03
CA ALA A 140 -18.17 7.29 1.72
C ALA A 140 -18.95 8.64 1.79
N SER A 141 -19.95 8.73 2.66
CA SER A 141 -20.72 9.96 2.87
C SER A 141 -19.89 11.13 3.41
N GLU A 142 -18.79 10.84 4.11
CA GLU A 142 -17.83 11.84 4.62
C GLU A 142 -16.86 12.36 3.54
N SER A 143 -16.87 11.79 2.32
CA SER A 143 -15.97 12.16 1.22
C SER A 143 -14.48 12.07 1.60
N LEU A 144 -14.12 11.09 2.42
CA LEU A 144 -12.76 10.90 2.94
C LEU A 144 -11.96 9.84 2.20
N ILE A 145 -12.55 9.13 1.24
CA ILE A 145 -11.90 8.01 0.55
C ILE A 145 -11.85 8.22 -0.97
N ASP A 146 -10.75 7.78 -1.56
CA ASP A 146 -10.49 7.82 -2.99
C ASP A 146 -10.64 6.42 -3.62
N SER A 147 -10.50 5.35 -2.83
CA SER A 147 -10.66 3.96 -3.26
C SER A 147 -11.01 3.02 -2.10
N VAL A 148 -11.41 1.79 -2.43
CA VAL A 148 -11.72 0.72 -1.49
C VAL A 148 -10.77 -0.45 -1.74
N ASP A 149 -10.31 -1.10 -0.68
CA ASP A 149 -9.44 -2.26 -0.74
C ASP A 149 -9.99 -3.40 0.13
N ALA A 150 -9.55 -4.62 -0.14
CA ALA A 150 -9.84 -5.80 0.66
C ALA A 150 -8.62 -6.73 0.69
N PHE A 151 -8.54 -7.60 1.69
CA PHE A 151 -7.53 -8.64 1.78
C PHE A 151 -8.15 -9.99 1.40
N CYS A 152 -7.94 -10.43 0.17
CA CYS A 152 -8.42 -11.69 -0.37
C CYS A 152 -7.37 -12.78 -0.16
N GLU A 153 -7.49 -13.52 0.93
CA GLU A 153 -6.56 -14.57 1.32
C GLU A 153 -7.21 -15.59 2.25
N THR A 154 -6.62 -16.79 2.33
CA THR A 154 -7.08 -17.88 3.20
C THR A 154 -7.15 -17.51 4.68
N ILE A 155 -6.33 -16.57 5.11
CA ILE A 155 -6.29 -16.07 6.50
C ILE A 155 -7.17 -14.84 6.74
N ALA A 156 -7.82 -14.32 5.70
CA ALA A 156 -8.66 -13.12 5.77
C ALA A 156 -10.03 -13.37 5.15
N PHE A 157 -10.29 -12.88 3.94
CA PHE A 157 -11.60 -13.00 3.31
C PHE A 157 -11.52 -13.81 2.00
N SER A 158 -12.60 -14.54 1.72
CA SER A 158 -12.74 -15.33 0.50
C SER A 158 -12.97 -14.44 -0.73
N PRO A 159 -12.75 -14.98 -1.95
CA PRO A 159 -13.10 -14.28 -3.18
C PRO A 159 -14.58 -13.84 -3.24
N ASP A 160 -15.51 -14.65 -2.73
CA ASP A 160 -16.94 -14.30 -2.72
C ASP A 160 -17.24 -13.15 -1.76
N GLN A 161 -16.61 -13.12 -0.58
CA GLN A 161 -16.72 -12.01 0.38
C GLN A 161 -16.09 -10.73 -0.19
N THR A 162 -14.93 -10.84 -0.82
CA THR A 162 -14.27 -9.71 -1.51
C THR A 162 -15.14 -9.16 -2.64
N ARG A 163 -15.80 -10.03 -3.41
CA ARG A 163 -16.75 -9.64 -4.46
C ARG A 163 -17.90 -8.80 -3.92
N GLN A 164 -18.43 -9.13 -2.73
CA GLN A 164 -19.49 -8.34 -2.09
C GLN A 164 -18.99 -6.93 -1.74
N VAL A 165 -17.77 -6.80 -1.19
CA VAL A 165 -17.18 -5.50 -0.88
C VAL A 165 -16.98 -4.67 -2.15
N PHE A 166 -16.50 -5.27 -3.23
CA PHE A 166 -16.27 -4.58 -4.50
C PHE A 166 -17.56 -4.19 -5.21
N ALA A 167 -18.61 -5.02 -5.12
CA ALA A 167 -19.94 -4.65 -5.61
C ALA A 167 -20.47 -3.42 -4.85
N ALA A 168 -20.39 -3.41 -3.52
CA ALA A 168 -20.81 -2.28 -2.71
C ALA A 168 -20.00 -1.00 -3.00
N ALA A 169 -18.68 -1.12 -3.26
CA ALA A 169 -17.85 0.01 -3.68
C ALA A 169 -18.28 0.54 -5.06
N SER A 170 -18.54 -0.36 -6.02
CA SER A 170 -19.00 -0.01 -7.37
C SER A 170 -20.35 0.70 -7.36
N ASP A 171 -21.28 0.29 -6.51
CA ASP A 171 -22.59 0.95 -6.33
C ASP A 171 -22.44 2.40 -5.82
N LEU A 172 -21.33 2.69 -5.13
CA LEU A 172 -20.98 4.03 -4.66
C LEU A 172 -20.08 4.80 -5.64
N GLY A 173 -19.73 4.21 -6.78
CA GLY A 173 -18.84 4.80 -7.78
C GLY A 173 -17.38 4.90 -7.34
N LEU A 174 -16.96 4.08 -6.37
CA LEU A 174 -15.59 4.07 -5.84
C LEU A 174 -14.74 3.02 -6.56
N PRO A 175 -13.53 3.39 -7.04
CA PRO A 175 -12.60 2.41 -7.59
C PRO A 175 -12.10 1.46 -6.51
N VAL A 176 -11.67 0.27 -6.94
CA VAL A 176 -11.20 -0.77 -6.03
C VAL A 176 -9.75 -1.13 -6.24
N ARG A 177 -9.14 -1.73 -5.23
CA ARG A 177 -7.79 -2.29 -5.18
C ARG A 177 -7.86 -3.61 -4.43
N LEU A 178 -6.82 -4.44 -4.48
CA LEU A 178 -6.86 -5.74 -3.81
C LEU A 178 -5.49 -6.18 -3.30
N HIS A 179 -5.38 -6.53 -2.00
CA HIS A 179 -4.33 -7.43 -1.54
C HIS A 179 -4.69 -8.84 -2.04
N ALA A 180 -3.87 -9.41 -2.92
CA ALA A 180 -4.19 -10.61 -3.66
C ALA A 180 -3.00 -11.58 -3.76
N ASP A 181 -3.30 -12.87 -3.69
CA ASP A 181 -2.37 -13.95 -4.00
C ASP A 181 -1.01 -13.82 -3.27
N GLN A 182 -1.04 -13.32 -2.01
CA GLN A 182 0.16 -13.12 -1.19
C GLN A 182 0.70 -14.44 -0.62
N LEU A 183 -0.19 -15.31 -0.13
CA LEU A 183 0.15 -16.54 0.57
C LEU A 183 -0.36 -17.79 -0.17
N SER A 184 -1.29 -17.61 -1.11
CA SER A 184 -1.91 -18.68 -1.89
C SER A 184 -2.46 -18.15 -3.22
N ASP A 185 -2.58 -19.01 -4.24
CA ASP A 185 -3.34 -18.69 -5.46
C ASP A 185 -4.84 -18.87 -5.16
N SER A 186 -5.45 -17.84 -4.62
CA SER A 186 -6.89 -17.80 -4.33
C SER A 186 -7.74 -17.23 -5.47
N GLY A 187 -7.12 -16.90 -6.60
CA GLY A 187 -7.76 -16.25 -7.74
C GLY A 187 -8.00 -14.75 -7.55
N GLY A 188 -7.32 -14.14 -6.58
CA GLY A 188 -7.43 -12.72 -6.25
C GLY A 188 -7.06 -11.82 -7.43
N ALA A 189 -5.98 -12.14 -8.17
CA ALA A 189 -5.59 -11.39 -9.36
C ALA A 189 -6.71 -11.38 -10.43
N SER A 190 -7.37 -12.52 -10.67
CA SER A 190 -8.48 -12.62 -11.62
C SER A 190 -9.71 -11.83 -11.13
N LEU A 191 -9.99 -11.86 -9.84
CA LEU A 191 -11.07 -11.09 -9.22
C LEU A 191 -10.81 -9.57 -9.34
N ALA A 192 -9.59 -9.12 -9.06
CA ALA A 192 -9.21 -7.72 -9.26
C ALA A 192 -9.45 -7.25 -10.70
N ALA A 193 -9.03 -8.07 -11.67
CA ALA A 193 -9.23 -7.80 -13.10
C ALA A 193 -10.72 -7.76 -13.50
N GLU A 194 -11.55 -8.63 -12.93
CA GLU A 194 -13.00 -8.64 -13.18
C GLU A 194 -13.68 -7.31 -12.81
N PHE A 195 -13.23 -6.69 -11.74
CA PHE A 195 -13.72 -5.39 -11.29
C PHE A 195 -12.95 -4.20 -11.89
N SER A 196 -12.03 -4.44 -12.84
CA SER A 196 -11.13 -3.40 -13.37
C SER A 196 -10.45 -2.61 -12.26
N ALA A 197 -9.97 -3.33 -11.22
CA ALA A 197 -9.33 -2.73 -10.07
C ALA A 197 -8.13 -1.89 -10.51
N LEU A 198 -7.87 -0.79 -9.83
CA LEU A 198 -6.71 0.06 -10.08
C LEU A 198 -5.40 -0.74 -9.92
N SER A 199 -5.34 -1.59 -8.91
CA SER A 199 -4.19 -2.48 -8.68
C SER A 199 -4.59 -3.79 -8.02
N ALA A 200 -3.71 -4.79 -8.17
CA ALA A 200 -3.63 -5.97 -7.35
C ALA A 200 -2.22 -6.01 -6.74
N ASP A 201 -2.14 -6.18 -5.44
CA ASP A 201 -0.96 -5.91 -4.65
C ASP A 201 -0.45 -7.22 -4.00
N HIS A 202 0.86 -7.40 -3.81
CA HIS A 202 1.61 -8.61 -3.44
C HIS A 202 1.89 -9.55 -4.62
N LEU A 203 0.99 -10.47 -4.94
CA LEU A 203 0.99 -11.31 -6.14
C LEU A 203 2.06 -12.41 -6.18
N GLU A 204 2.61 -12.82 -5.04
CA GLU A 204 3.65 -13.86 -4.95
C GLU A 204 3.18 -15.19 -5.55
N TYR A 205 1.92 -15.52 -5.36
CA TYR A 205 1.34 -16.82 -5.80
C TYR A 205 0.46 -16.69 -7.05
N THR A 206 0.45 -15.54 -7.70
CA THR A 206 -0.37 -15.33 -8.91
C THR A 206 0.02 -16.29 -10.03
N SER A 207 -0.96 -16.99 -10.58
CA SER A 207 -0.81 -17.88 -11.73
C SER A 207 -0.60 -17.15 -13.06
N ALA A 208 -0.22 -17.88 -14.10
CA ALA A 208 -0.13 -17.34 -15.46
C ALA A 208 -1.49 -16.80 -15.94
N ALA A 209 -2.58 -17.48 -15.59
CA ALA A 209 -3.94 -17.03 -15.93
C ALA A 209 -4.29 -15.72 -15.20
N GLY A 210 -3.87 -15.57 -13.93
CA GLY A 210 -4.01 -14.33 -13.19
C GLY A 210 -3.26 -13.16 -13.84
N ALA A 211 -2.04 -13.40 -14.33
CA ALA A 211 -1.27 -12.39 -15.06
C ALA A 211 -1.95 -11.97 -16.39
N GLU A 212 -2.53 -12.91 -17.14
CA GLU A 212 -3.31 -12.61 -18.34
C GLU A 212 -4.60 -11.83 -18.01
N ALA A 213 -5.25 -12.16 -16.91
CA ALA A 213 -6.43 -11.44 -16.44
C ALA A 213 -6.09 -9.98 -16.06
N LEU A 214 -5.01 -9.74 -15.28
CA LEU A 214 -4.55 -8.38 -14.93
C LEU A 214 -4.28 -7.54 -16.18
N ALA A 215 -3.60 -8.10 -17.19
CA ALA A 215 -3.36 -7.40 -18.44
C ALA A 215 -4.67 -7.02 -19.16
N THR A 216 -5.63 -7.94 -19.19
CA THR A 216 -6.93 -7.72 -19.85
C THR A 216 -7.77 -6.67 -19.11
N GLY A 217 -7.74 -6.69 -17.78
CA GLY A 217 -8.46 -5.72 -16.92
C GLY A 217 -7.79 -4.35 -16.83
N GLY A 218 -6.55 -4.20 -17.32
CA GLY A 218 -5.77 -2.97 -17.16
C GLY A 218 -5.34 -2.72 -15.72
N THR A 219 -5.32 -3.76 -14.89
CA THR A 219 -4.98 -3.71 -13.47
C THR A 219 -3.47 -3.72 -13.27
N VAL A 220 -2.95 -2.78 -12.49
CA VAL A 220 -1.51 -2.67 -12.19
C VAL A 220 -1.09 -3.73 -11.17
N ALA A 221 0.02 -4.40 -11.40
CA ALA A 221 0.66 -5.30 -10.42
C ALA A 221 1.55 -4.48 -9.49
N VAL A 222 1.20 -4.38 -8.19
CA VAL A 222 2.02 -3.68 -7.19
C VAL A 222 2.83 -4.70 -6.41
N LEU A 223 4.15 -4.63 -6.53
CA LEU A 223 5.08 -5.53 -5.86
C LEU A 223 5.60 -4.92 -4.56
N LEU A 224 5.66 -5.73 -3.51
CA LEU A 224 5.92 -5.31 -2.13
C LEU A 224 7.18 -6.01 -1.57
N PRO A 225 8.37 -5.64 -2.04
CA PRO A 225 9.61 -6.36 -1.72
C PRO A 225 9.98 -6.31 -0.23
N GLY A 226 9.51 -5.29 0.50
CA GLY A 226 9.71 -5.18 1.94
C GLY A 226 9.00 -6.28 2.71
N ALA A 227 7.73 -6.54 2.40
CA ALA A 227 6.93 -7.62 2.99
C ALA A 227 7.53 -8.98 2.65
N PHE A 228 7.85 -9.22 1.38
CA PHE A 228 8.52 -10.44 0.91
C PHE A 228 9.77 -10.75 1.73
N TYR A 229 10.66 -9.77 1.90
CA TYR A 229 11.88 -9.90 2.68
C TYR A 229 11.61 -10.15 4.17
N TYR A 230 10.76 -9.33 4.77
CA TYR A 230 10.54 -9.35 6.22
C TYR A 230 9.81 -10.61 6.70
N LEU A 231 8.94 -11.17 5.86
CA LEU A 231 8.27 -12.43 6.13
C LEU A 231 9.13 -13.66 5.81
N GLY A 232 10.25 -13.48 5.11
CA GLY A 232 11.11 -14.58 4.68
C GLY A 232 10.50 -15.43 3.57
N GLU A 233 9.67 -14.79 2.71
CA GLU A 233 9.01 -15.47 1.60
C GLU A 233 10.00 -16.00 0.58
N THR A 234 9.64 -17.10 -0.09
CA THR A 234 10.46 -17.74 -1.10
C THR A 234 9.81 -17.81 -2.48
N THR A 235 8.49 -17.78 -2.53
CA THR A 235 7.72 -17.72 -3.77
C THR A 235 7.66 -16.30 -4.28
N ARG A 236 8.22 -16.05 -5.47
CA ARG A 236 8.34 -14.71 -6.04
C ARG A 236 7.17 -14.37 -6.95
N PRO A 237 6.72 -13.11 -7.00
CA PRO A 237 5.77 -12.67 -8.01
C PRO A 237 6.22 -13.06 -9.42
N PRO A 238 5.32 -13.46 -10.32
CA PRO A 238 5.64 -13.97 -11.66
C PRO A 238 5.99 -12.82 -12.63
N VAL A 239 7.00 -12.02 -12.34
CA VAL A 239 7.43 -10.84 -13.12
C VAL A 239 7.63 -11.15 -14.59
N LYS A 240 8.15 -12.34 -14.92
CA LYS A 240 8.30 -12.76 -16.34
C LYS A 240 6.95 -12.90 -17.05
N ALA A 241 5.92 -13.38 -16.36
CA ALA A 241 4.57 -13.45 -16.91
C ALA A 241 3.97 -12.04 -17.06
N PHE A 242 4.13 -11.18 -16.07
CA PHE A 242 3.67 -9.78 -16.15
C PHE A 242 4.29 -9.05 -17.35
N ARG A 243 5.61 -9.15 -17.56
CA ARG A 243 6.28 -8.58 -18.73
C ARG A 243 5.72 -9.15 -20.05
N LYS A 244 5.55 -10.47 -20.10
CA LYS A 244 5.04 -11.16 -21.32
C LYS A 244 3.62 -10.71 -21.66
N CYS A 245 2.78 -10.51 -20.67
CA CYS A 245 1.40 -10.07 -20.85
C CYS A 245 1.25 -8.55 -20.98
N GLY A 246 2.31 -7.77 -20.71
CA GLY A 246 2.27 -6.32 -20.79
C GLY A 246 1.58 -5.67 -19.57
N VAL A 247 1.58 -6.34 -18.41
CA VAL A 247 1.06 -5.79 -17.16
C VAL A 247 1.99 -4.69 -16.68
N ASP A 248 1.46 -3.52 -16.33
CA ASP A 248 2.22 -2.47 -15.67
C ASP A 248 2.61 -2.89 -14.25
N ILE A 249 3.88 -2.69 -13.89
CA ILE A 249 4.43 -3.10 -12.60
C ILE A 249 4.77 -1.87 -11.78
N ALA A 250 4.15 -1.72 -10.61
CA ALA A 250 4.52 -0.74 -9.61
C ALA A 250 5.30 -1.39 -8.45
N VAL A 251 5.99 -0.57 -7.68
CA VAL A 251 6.73 -0.96 -6.47
C VAL A 251 6.30 -0.04 -5.34
N ALA A 252 6.08 -0.60 -4.16
CA ALA A 252 5.70 0.17 -2.98
C ALA A 252 6.35 -0.39 -1.71
N THR A 253 6.28 0.37 -0.61
CA THR A 253 6.93 -0.04 0.64
C THR A 253 6.11 -1.05 1.42
N ASP A 254 4.79 -1.05 1.28
CA ASP A 254 3.87 -1.71 2.20
C ASP A 254 4.13 -1.30 3.66
N MET A 255 4.47 -0.02 3.90
CA MET A 255 4.87 0.45 5.21
C MET A 255 3.78 0.13 6.26
N ASN A 256 4.07 -0.84 7.13
CA ASN A 256 3.19 -1.32 8.18
C ASN A 256 4.01 -1.90 9.35
N PRO A 257 3.45 -2.03 10.57
CA PRO A 257 4.23 -2.51 11.72
C PRO A 257 4.47 -4.01 11.73
N GLY A 258 3.74 -4.80 10.95
CA GLY A 258 3.70 -6.26 11.03
C GLY A 258 4.60 -6.99 10.07
N SER A 259 4.46 -6.67 8.80
CA SER A 259 5.11 -7.38 7.69
C SER A 259 6.10 -6.52 6.92
N SER A 260 6.07 -5.19 7.05
CA SER A 260 7.00 -4.30 6.34
C SER A 260 7.23 -2.98 7.10
N PRO A 261 7.97 -2.99 8.22
CA PRO A 261 8.29 -1.77 8.96
C PRO A 261 9.36 -0.94 8.21
N MET A 262 9.09 -0.61 6.95
CA MET A 262 10.04 0.00 6.01
C MET A 262 9.57 1.37 5.55
N GLU A 263 10.30 2.42 5.92
CA GLU A 263 9.99 3.81 5.56
C GLU A 263 10.82 4.30 4.35
N SER A 264 11.44 3.38 3.58
CA SER A 264 12.32 3.76 2.48
C SER A 264 11.87 3.19 1.15
N ILE A 265 11.31 4.05 0.31
CA ILE A 265 10.96 3.71 -1.08
C ILE A 265 12.21 3.40 -1.92
N LEU A 266 13.35 4.03 -1.62
CA LEU A 266 14.60 3.77 -2.32
C LEU A 266 15.18 2.38 -1.97
N LEU A 267 15.00 1.93 -0.72
CA LEU A 267 15.33 0.55 -0.35
C LEU A 267 14.38 -0.43 -1.05
N ALA A 268 13.10 -0.09 -1.19
CA ALA A 268 12.15 -0.92 -1.95
C ALA A 268 12.58 -1.07 -3.42
N LEU A 269 13.11 -0.02 -4.05
CA LEU A 269 13.70 -0.10 -5.40
C LEU A 269 14.85 -1.09 -5.47
N ASN A 270 15.81 -1.00 -4.53
CA ASN A 270 16.94 -1.93 -4.46
C ASN A 270 16.45 -3.38 -4.30
N MET A 271 15.54 -3.61 -3.35
CA MET A 271 14.97 -4.93 -3.09
C MET A 271 14.19 -5.47 -4.31
N ALA A 272 13.41 -4.65 -5.02
CA ALA A 272 12.70 -5.07 -6.22
C ALA A 272 13.67 -5.51 -7.33
N CYS A 273 14.77 -4.81 -7.51
CA CYS A 273 15.82 -5.21 -8.45
C CYS A 273 16.45 -6.55 -8.06
N ILE A 274 16.83 -6.72 -6.79
CA ILE A 274 17.56 -7.91 -6.33
C ILE A 274 16.63 -9.12 -6.14
N LEU A 275 15.47 -8.93 -5.51
CA LEU A 275 14.58 -10.04 -5.14
C LEU A 275 13.69 -10.46 -6.32
N PHE A 276 13.22 -9.49 -7.11
CA PHE A 276 12.25 -9.74 -8.19
C PHE A 276 12.84 -9.59 -9.60
N ALA A 277 14.13 -9.27 -9.69
CA ALA A 277 14.85 -9.08 -10.95
C ALA A 277 14.21 -8.01 -11.87
N LEU A 278 13.74 -6.90 -11.28
CA LEU A 278 13.40 -5.70 -12.05
C LEU A 278 14.67 -5.00 -12.53
N THR A 279 14.63 -4.39 -13.71
CA THR A 279 15.68 -3.45 -14.10
C THR A 279 15.54 -2.15 -13.30
N PRO A 280 16.63 -1.35 -13.17
CA PRO A 280 16.52 -0.03 -12.52
C PRO A 280 15.46 0.89 -13.14
N GLU A 281 15.29 0.84 -14.46
CA GLU A 281 14.27 1.61 -15.18
C GLU A 281 12.85 1.13 -14.83
N GLU A 282 12.64 -0.19 -14.77
CA GLU A 282 11.35 -0.76 -14.35
C GLU A 282 11.05 -0.40 -12.90
N ALA A 283 12.03 -0.50 -12.01
CA ALA A 283 11.87 -0.15 -10.60
C ALA A 283 11.55 1.36 -10.44
N LEU A 284 12.29 2.25 -11.11
CA LEU A 284 12.03 3.69 -11.07
C LEU A 284 10.67 4.05 -11.69
N ARG A 285 10.30 3.41 -12.83
CA ARG A 285 8.96 3.54 -13.40
C ARG A 285 7.90 3.03 -12.42
N GLY A 286 8.24 1.99 -11.65
CA GLY A 286 7.38 1.37 -10.64
C GLY A 286 7.00 2.31 -9.48
N VAL A 287 7.82 3.31 -9.17
CA VAL A 287 7.54 4.32 -8.11
C VAL A 287 7.21 5.70 -8.70
N THR A 288 6.95 5.78 -9.99
CA THR A 288 6.56 7.01 -10.67
C THR A 288 5.33 6.79 -11.54
N ALA A 289 5.48 6.56 -12.84
CA ALA A 289 4.35 6.42 -13.76
C ALA A 289 3.44 5.23 -13.45
N ALA A 290 3.99 4.05 -13.16
CA ALA A 290 3.17 2.87 -12.84
C ALA A 290 2.48 3.01 -11.47
N ALA A 291 3.14 3.59 -10.46
CA ALA A 291 2.50 3.90 -9.19
C ALA A 291 1.38 4.94 -9.33
N ALA A 292 1.57 5.95 -10.20
CA ALA A 292 0.51 6.92 -10.50
C ALA A 292 -0.68 6.25 -11.21
N LEU A 293 -0.42 5.28 -12.09
CA LEU A 293 -1.47 4.48 -12.74
C LEU A 293 -2.22 3.64 -11.71
N ALA A 294 -1.49 2.97 -10.80
CA ALA A 294 -2.06 2.19 -9.69
C ALA A 294 -2.94 3.00 -8.72
N LEU A 295 -2.81 4.32 -8.73
CA LEU A 295 -3.67 5.23 -7.96
C LEU A 295 -4.74 5.93 -8.83
N GLY A 296 -4.78 5.69 -10.15
CA GLY A 296 -5.68 6.37 -11.06
C GLY A 296 -5.34 7.85 -11.32
N VAL A 297 -4.12 8.31 -10.98
CA VAL A 297 -3.72 9.72 -11.01
C VAL A 297 -2.65 10.03 -12.06
N LEU A 298 -2.37 9.11 -13.00
CA LEU A 298 -1.36 9.31 -14.04
C LEU A 298 -1.64 10.51 -14.95
N HIS A 299 -2.90 10.90 -15.08
CA HIS A 299 -3.30 12.09 -15.84
C HIS A 299 -2.77 13.40 -15.24
N ASP A 300 -2.46 13.41 -13.95
CA ASP A 300 -2.10 14.59 -13.16
C ASP A 300 -0.63 14.57 -12.66
N ARG A 301 -0.03 13.38 -12.49
CA ARG A 301 1.33 13.21 -11.93
C ARG A 301 1.97 11.90 -12.36
N GLY A 302 3.19 11.59 -11.88
CA GLY A 302 3.94 10.38 -12.18
C GLY A 302 4.87 10.49 -13.38
N THR A 303 4.75 11.54 -14.19
CA THR A 303 5.66 11.89 -15.28
C THR A 303 5.91 13.40 -15.30
N LEU A 304 7.02 13.83 -15.93
CA LEU A 304 7.36 15.25 -16.13
C LEU A 304 6.89 15.67 -17.52
N GLU A 305 5.65 16.12 -17.60
CA GLU A 305 5.00 16.56 -18.83
C GLU A 305 4.32 17.92 -18.63
N PRO A 306 4.21 18.75 -19.68
CA PRO A 306 3.41 19.97 -19.61
C PRO A 306 1.99 19.67 -19.11
N THR A 307 1.42 20.54 -18.30
CA THR A 307 0.07 20.47 -17.71
C THR A 307 -0.07 19.56 -16.49
N LYS A 308 0.89 18.68 -16.21
CA LYS A 308 0.92 17.91 -14.94
C LYS A 308 1.50 18.74 -13.79
N ARG A 309 1.27 18.28 -12.56
CA ARG A 309 1.81 18.92 -11.36
C ARG A 309 3.33 18.96 -11.42
N ALA A 310 3.90 20.07 -10.97
CA ALA A 310 5.34 20.24 -10.79
C ALA A 310 5.81 19.51 -9.52
N ASP A 311 5.69 18.18 -9.53
CA ASP A 311 6.17 17.28 -8.49
C ASP A 311 7.42 16.57 -9.04
N PHE A 312 8.60 16.85 -8.46
CA PHE A 312 9.85 16.26 -8.91
C PHE A 312 10.91 16.20 -7.81
N ALA A 313 11.90 15.35 -8.00
CA ALA A 313 13.08 15.25 -7.13
C ALA A 313 14.37 15.45 -7.94
N LEU A 314 15.31 16.19 -7.37
CA LEU A 314 16.65 16.39 -7.88
C LEU A 314 17.62 15.47 -7.14
N TRP A 315 18.50 14.82 -7.90
CA TRP A 315 19.43 13.84 -7.39
C TRP A 315 20.86 14.18 -7.81
N ASN A 316 21.81 13.83 -6.97
CA ASN A 316 23.22 13.78 -7.41
C ASN A 316 23.49 12.39 -8.03
N ALA A 317 22.82 12.13 -9.15
CA ALA A 317 22.90 10.89 -9.91
C ALA A 317 22.71 11.19 -11.41
N THR A 318 23.36 10.41 -12.26
CA THR A 318 23.30 10.57 -13.71
C THR A 318 22.45 9.49 -14.38
N GLU A 319 22.30 8.34 -13.73
CA GLU A 319 21.57 7.17 -14.26
C GLU A 319 20.59 6.58 -13.24
N PRO A 320 19.47 5.97 -13.69
CA PRO A 320 18.50 5.31 -12.80
C PRO A 320 19.13 4.26 -11.87
N ALA A 321 20.17 3.55 -12.34
CA ALA A 321 20.88 2.55 -11.55
C ALA A 321 21.48 3.12 -10.26
N GLU A 322 21.92 4.38 -10.26
CA GLU A 322 22.50 5.04 -9.08
C GLU A 322 21.47 5.29 -7.97
N LEU A 323 20.17 5.27 -8.28
CA LEU A 323 19.09 5.36 -7.29
C LEU A 323 18.71 3.99 -6.74
N CYS A 324 18.87 2.92 -7.52
CA CYS A 324 18.51 1.56 -7.13
C CYS A 324 19.66 0.75 -6.52
N TYR A 325 20.91 1.09 -6.84
CA TYR A 325 22.09 0.34 -6.44
C TYR A 325 22.44 0.46 -4.93
N PRO A 326 22.40 1.65 -4.31
CA PRO A 326 22.86 1.80 -2.93
C PRO A 326 21.86 1.19 -1.93
N ILE A 327 22.39 0.47 -0.94
CA ILE A 327 21.65 0.08 0.27
C ILE A 327 21.90 1.18 1.31
N GLY A 328 20.94 1.98 1.62
CA GLY A 328 21.11 3.10 2.55
C GLY A 328 20.67 4.43 1.96
N ALA A 329 19.88 4.35 0.93
CA ALA A 329 19.10 5.42 0.33
C ALA A 329 19.88 6.72 0.05
N PRO A 330 20.30 6.99 -1.20
CA PRO A 330 20.76 8.30 -1.58
C PRO A 330 19.67 9.32 -1.27
N GLN A 331 20.03 10.44 -0.65
CA GLN A 331 19.06 11.49 -0.40
C GLN A 331 18.92 12.37 -1.65
N PRO A 332 17.73 12.82 -2.01
CA PRO A 332 17.57 13.84 -3.04
C PRO A 332 18.22 15.15 -2.58
N VAL A 333 18.77 15.88 -3.52
CA VAL A 333 19.27 17.26 -3.28
C VAL A 333 18.10 18.16 -2.91
N CYS A 334 16.99 18.00 -3.62
CA CYS A 334 15.78 18.77 -3.40
C CYS A 334 14.55 17.96 -3.83
N VAL A 335 13.47 18.11 -3.08
CA VAL A 335 12.14 17.59 -3.41
C VAL A 335 11.20 18.75 -3.61
N VAL A 336 10.53 18.79 -4.75
CA VAL A 336 9.56 19.82 -5.10
C VAL A 336 8.17 19.22 -5.20
N LYS A 337 7.22 19.83 -4.50
CA LYS A 337 5.80 19.47 -4.51
C LYS A 337 4.97 20.66 -4.97
N SER A 338 4.23 20.49 -6.06
CA SER A 338 3.38 21.54 -6.66
C SER A 338 4.16 22.85 -6.89
N GLY A 339 5.42 22.73 -7.32
CA GLY A 339 6.31 23.89 -7.58
C GLY A 339 6.92 24.54 -6.33
N GLN A 340 6.72 23.96 -5.13
CA GLN A 340 7.30 24.46 -3.88
C GLN A 340 8.30 23.44 -3.31
N ILE A 341 9.36 23.93 -2.68
CA ILE A 341 10.34 23.04 -2.03
C ILE A 341 9.66 22.37 -0.83
N ALA A 342 9.65 21.03 -0.86
CA ALA A 342 9.12 20.18 0.19
C ALA A 342 10.23 19.67 1.14
N ALA A 343 11.42 19.42 0.61
CA ALA A 343 12.61 19.02 1.37
C ALA A 343 13.88 19.38 0.59
N GLY A 344 15.01 19.51 1.32
CA GLY A 344 16.32 19.86 0.72
C GLY A 344 16.42 21.35 0.37
N ASP A 345 17.41 21.66 -0.48
CA ASP A 345 17.72 23.02 -0.93
C ASP A 345 18.15 23.00 -2.39
N LEU A 346 17.95 24.10 -3.11
CA LEU A 346 18.41 24.26 -4.49
C LEU A 346 19.79 24.92 -4.60
N GLY A 347 20.38 25.33 -3.47
CA GLY A 347 21.69 26.03 -3.40
C GLY A 347 21.56 27.54 -3.58
#